data_eccd69ea1bed697bd5add4b963371af4
#
_entry.id   eccd69ea1bed697bd5add4b963371af4
#
_cell.length_a   1.000
_cell.length_b   1.000
_cell.length_c   1.000
_cell.angle_alpha   90.00
_cell.angle_beta   90.00
_cell.angle_gamma   90.00
#
_symmetry.space_group_name_H-M   'P 1'
#
loop_
_entity.id
_entity.type
_entity.pdbx_description
1 polymer ?
#
loop_
_entity_poly.entity_id
_entity_poly.type
_entity_poly.pdbx_seq_one_letter_code
_entity_poly.pdbx_strand_id
1 'polypeptide(L)'
;MLSPKLSTLAMSALLAVGVQAQTGAPEMTQAEIETGKKIYFERCAGCHGVLRKGATGKNLEPHWKKTAKDGSTQEGGTLKLGTQRLEKIIGLGTEGGMVNYDDILSKDEINIMARYIQRTPDVPPEFSLKDMEASWKLLVPVDQRPKKQMNKINLKNVFAITLRDTGKLALIDGDTKQIWQVLDTGYAVHISRMSASGRYVYTVGRDGLVTLIDLWYETPTTVATVKLGADARSVDTSKFKGYEDKYLIGGTYWPPQYSIMDGESLKPMKIVSTRGNTVDGEYHPEPRVASIVASMSKPEWVVNVKETGQIMLVDYTDIKNLKTTTIESAKFLHDGGWDMSKRYFLVAANASHKIAAVDTKTGKLAALVDTKKIPHPGRGANFVHPTYGPVWATGHLGDAVITLISTPSEKKEHAKFKAHNWKVVQELKTGGAGNLFVKTHPKSTHLWADMPMNPERENAEAVYVYDLKDLNKAPVKLDVAKDSGLPETKALRRATHPEYNEAGDEVWISLWGGKTDQSAIVIYDDKTLKLKKVITDPRIVTPTGKFNVFNTQHDVY
;
A
#
# COMPACT_ATOMS: atom_id res chain seq x y z
N MET A 1 47.52 35.89 56.88
CA MET A 1 47.39 34.58 56.26
C MET A 1 46.36 34.74 55.16
N LEU A 2 46.83 34.72 53.92
CA LEU A 2 46.06 35.03 52.70
C LEU A 2 45.49 33.72 52.19
N SER A 3 44.19 33.70 51.92
CA SER A 3 43.47 32.62 51.19
C SER A 3 43.26 33.04 49.75
N PRO A 4 43.57 32.23 48.73
CA PRO A 4 43.29 32.57 47.35
C PRO A 4 41.93 32.03 46.91
N LYS A 5 41.13 32.90 46.26
CA LYS A 5 39.90 32.55 45.57
C LYS A 5 40.24 31.86 44.24
N LEU A 6 39.83 30.63 44.05
CA LEU A 6 39.79 29.97 42.74
C LEU A 6 38.54 30.45 41.96
N SER A 7 38.80 31.07 40.83
CA SER A 7 37.76 31.39 39.81
C SER A 7 37.63 30.19 38.87
N THR A 8 36.47 29.55 38.86
CA THR A 8 36.11 28.50 37.91
C THR A 8 35.61 29.14 36.63
N LEU A 9 36.43 29.13 35.58
CA LEU A 9 35.94 29.42 34.21
C LEU A 9 35.19 28.18 33.70
N ALA A 10 33.88 28.34 33.48
CA ALA A 10 33.11 27.36 32.75
C ALA A 10 33.33 27.56 31.23
N MET A 11 34.05 26.65 30.63
CA MET A 11 34.32 26.61 29.20
C MET A 11 33.14 25.86 28.53
N SER A 12 32.21 26.64 27.97
CA SER A 12 31.12 26.10 27.15
C SER A 12 31.70 25.62 25.82
N ALA A 13 31.89 24.33 25.68
CA ALA A 13 32.21 23.71 24.40
C ALA A 13 30.94 23.68 23.51
N LEU A 14 30.83 24.61 22.58
CA LEU A 14 29.90 24.48 21.42
C LEU A 14 30.41 23.31 20.57
N LEU A 15 29.70 22.21 20.60
CA LEU A 15 29.83 21.14 19.60
C LEU A 15 29.27 21.68 18.30
N ALA A 16 30.10 22.30 17.47
CA ALA A 16 29.82 22.51 16.06
C ALA A 16 29.83 21.12 15.38
N VAL A 17 28.65 20.55 15.15
CA VAL A 17 28.52 19.42 14.25
C VAL A 17 28.87 19.96 12.87
N GLY A 18 30.09 19.73 12.43
CA GLY A 18 30.58 20.08 11.11
C GLY A 18 29.78 19.31 10.06
N VAL A 19 28.91 19.98 9.33
CA VAL A 19 28.35 19.48 8.08
C VAL A 19 29.54 19.37 7.12
N GLN A 20 30.07 18.16 6.94
CA GLN A 20 31.04 17.90 5.91
C GLN A 20 30.44 18.25 4.55
N ALA A 21 30.97 19.26 3.88
CA ALA A 21 30.60 19.62 2.52
C ALA A 21 30.83 18.41 1.63
N GLN A 22 29.77 17.82 1.09
CA GLN A 22 29.86 16.70 0.15
C GLN A 22 30.38 17.26 -1.17
N THR A 23 31.54 16.82 -1.61
CA THR A 23 32.15 17.27 -2.85
C THR A 23 31.21 17.05 -4.03
N GLY A 24 30.78 18.16 -4.66
CA GLY A 24 29.93 18.16 -5.86
C GLY A 24 28.42 18.29 -5.64
N ALA A 25 27.92 18.17 -4.43
CA ALA A 25 26.49 18.38 -4.17
C ALA A 25 26.16 19.88 -4.09
N PRO A 26 24.98 20.33 -4.59
CA PRO A 26 24.55 21.72 -4.45
C PRO A 26 24.48 22.16 -2.98
N GLU A 27 24.86 23.43 -2.72
CA GLU A 27 24.72 24.01 -1.39
C GLU A 27 23.24 24.14 -1.01
N MET A 28 22.95 23.85 0.26
CA MET A 28 21.61 23.94 0.84
C MET A 28 21.70 24.42 2.29
N THR A 29 20.76 25.25 2.69
CA THR A 29 20.58 25.61 4.10
C THR A 29 19.99 24.42 4.88
N GLN A 30 20.14 24.42 6.21
CA GLN A 30 19.57 23.39 7.05
C GLN A 30 18.03 23.30 6.90
N ALA A 31 17.35 24.44 6.76
CA ALA A 31 15.90 24.49 6.56
C ALA A 31 15.48 23.83 5.22
N GLU A 32 16.23 24.06 4.15
CA GLU A 32 15.99 23.41 2.85
C GLU A 32 16.27 21.90 2.94
N ILE A 33 17.30 21.47 3.67
CA ILE A 33 17.59 20.05 3.90
C ILE A 33 16.42 19.38 4.62
N GLU A 34 15.90 19.96 5.70
CA GLU A 34 14.76 19.40 6.43
C GLU A 34 13.48 19.38 5.57
N THR A 35 13.25 20.43 4.78
CA THR A 35 12.14 20.45 3.81
C THR A 35 12.29 19.36 2.76
N GLY A 36 13.48 19.20 2.17
CA GLY A 36 13.78 18.16 1.19
C GLY A 36 13.63 16.77 1.76
N LYS A 37 14.12 16.55 3.00
CA LYS A 37 13.97 15.29 3.73
C LYS A 37 12.50 14.93 3.94
N LYS A 38 11.69 15.89 4.37
CA LYS A 38 10.25 15.70 4.55
C LYS A 38 9.56 15.33 3.25
N ILE A 39 9.75 16.11 2.18
CA ILE A 39 9.13 15.85 0.86
C ILE A 39 9.59 14.49 0.32
N TYR A 40 10.88 14.16 0.43
CA TYR A 40 11.41 12.88 -0.02
C TYR A 40 10.72 11.71 0.67
N PHE A 41 10.63 11.75 1.99
CA PHE A 41 9.98 10.71 2.77
C PHE A 41 8.48 10.59 2.41
N GLU A 42 7.79 11.71 2.28
CA GLU A 42 6.36 11.74 2.00
C GLU A 42 5.99 11.27 0.60
N ARG A 43 6.83 11.59 -0.41
CA ARG A 43 6.46 11.48 -1.82
C ARG A 43 7.35 10.53 -2.64
N CYS A 44 8.62 10.38 -2.30
CA CYS A 44 9.62 9.75 -3.15
C CYS A 44 10.11 8.38 -2.62
N ALA A 45 10.35 8.27 -1.30
CA ALA A 45 10.96 7.09 -0.69
C ALA A 45 10.15 5.80 -0.92
N GLY A 46 8.82 5.91 -1.07
CA GLY A 46 7.95 4.76 -1.37
C GLY A 46 8.35 3.98 -2.64
N CYS A 47 8.81 4.69 -3.67
CA CYS A 47 9.25 4.09 -4.93
C CYS A 47 10.78 3.96 -5.01
N HIS A 48 11.53 4.95 -4.49
CA HIS A 48 12.98 5.04 -4.67
C HIS A 48 13.80 4.46 -3.49
N GLY A 49 13.15 4.11 -2.36
CA GLY A 49 13.81 3.64 -1.15
C GLY A 49 14.34 4.76 -0.28
N VAL A 50 14.50 4.49 1.03
CA VAL A 50 15.07 5.45 2.00
C VAL A 50 16.56 5.67 1.70
N LEU A 51 17.28 4.59 1.38
CA LEU A 51 18.69 4.63 0.98
C LEU A 51 18.89 5.02 -0.50
N ARG A 52 17.81 5.33 -1.24
CA ARG A 52 17.81 5.76 -2.64
C ARG A 52 18.35 4.72 -3.63
N LYS A 53 18.49 3.46 -3.25
CA LYS A 53 19.00 2.39 -4.11
C LYS A 53 18.04 1.97 -5.24
N GLY A 54 16.85 2.55 -5.26
CA GLY A 54 15.80 2.23 -6.21
C GLY A 54 14.98 1.02 -5.79
N ALA A 55 13.88 0.84 -6.48
CA ALA A 55 13.01 -0.33 -6.42
C ALA A 55 12.05 -0.31 -7.61
N THR A 56 10.78 0.09 -7.40
CA THR A 56 9.84 0.40 -8.50
C THR A 56 10.33 1.65 -9.24
N GLY A 57 10.80 2.68 -8.49
CA GLY A 57 11.50 3.84 -9.03
C GLY A 57 12.98 3.57 -9.22
N LYS A 58 13.61 4.34 -10.11
CA LYS A 58 15.05 4.24 -10.40
C LYS A 58 15.92 4.56 -9.17
N ASN A 59 17.15 4.08 -9.17
CA ASN A 59 18.18 4.46 -8.21
C ASN A 59 18.43 5.98 -8.27
N LEU A 60 18.39 6.64 -7.12
CA LEU A 60 18.61 8.08 -6.91
C LEU A 60 19.85 8.36 -6.04
N GLU A 61 20.76 7.40 -5.89
CA GLU A 61 22.04 7.69 -5.23
C GLU A 61 22.79 8.78 -6.01
N PRO A 62 23.50 9.69 -5.34
CA PRO A 62 24.29 10.75 -5.99
C PRO A 62 25.26 10.22 -7.03
N HIS A 63 25.92 9.12 -6.70
CA HIS A 63 26.79 8.34 -7.56
C HIS A 63 26.47 6.86 -7.39
N TRP A 64 26.38 6.14 -8.49
CA TRP A 64 26.34 4.69 -8.47
C TRP A 64 27.14 4.10 -9.63
N LYS A 65 27.72 2.95 -9.38
CA LYS A 65 28.46 2.16 -10.37
C LYS A 65 27.96 0.72 -10.29
N LYS A 66 27.61 0.15 -11.41
CA LYS A 66 27.18 -1.23 -11.53
C LYS A 66 28.01 -1.94 -12.56
N THR A 67 28.64 -3.05 -12.19
CA THR A 67 29.38 -3.92 -13.10
C THR A 67 28.50 -5.13 -13.41
N ALA A 68 28.21 -5.36 -14.69
CA ALA A 68 27.46 -6.52 -15.13
C ALA A 68 28.32 -7.79 -15.10
N LYS A 69 27.69 -8.96 -15.20
CA LYS A 69 28.40 -10.25 -15.19
C LYS A 69 29.39 -10.43 -16.35
N ASP A 70 29.18 -9.71 -17.43
CA ASP A 70 30.08 -9.67 -18.60
C ASP A 70 31.27 -8.70 -18.43
N GLY A 71 31.42 -8.08 -17.26
CA GLY A 71 32.48 -7.11 -16.95
C GLY A 71 32.16 -5.69 -17.40
N SER A 72 31.08 -5.44 -18.11
CA SER A 72 30.68 -4.09 -18.53
C SER A 72 30.29 -3.26 -17.30
N THR A 73 30.64 -1.96 -17.31
CA THR A 73 30.37 -1.06 -16.19
C THR A 73 29.44 0.06 -16.63
N GLN A 74 28.38 0.27 -15.88
CA GLN A 74 27.49 1.40 -16.01
C GLN A 74 27.65 2.32 -14.80
N GLU A 75 27.70 3.62 -15.02
CA GLU A 75 27.79 4.64 -14.00
C GLU A 75 26.67 5.66 -14.16
N GLY A 76 26.13 6.11 -13.06
CA GLY A 76 25.07 7.10 -13.04
C GLY A 76 24.98 7.81 -11.71
N GLY A 77 23.90 8.51 -11.51
CA GLY A 77 23.60 9.18 -10.27
C GLY A 77 22.94 10.53 -10.49
N THR A 78 22.33 11.05 -9.44
CA THR A 78 21.61 12.33 -9.49
C THR A 78 22.54 13.52 -9.68
N LEU A 79 23.80 13.44 -9.23
CA LEU A 79 24.80 14.47 -9.50
C LEU A 79 25.10 14.61 -11.00
N LYS A 80 25.20 13.49 -11.73
CA LYS A 80 25.43 13.50 -13.18
C LYS A 80 24.26 14.11 -13.95
N LEU A 81 23.03 13.98 -13.43
CA LEU A 81 21.83 14.57 -14.04
C LEU A 81 21.77 16.08 -13.83
N GLY A 82 22.22 16.58 -12.68
CA GLY A 82 22.20 17.98 -12.31
C GLY A 82 20.80 18.52 -11.96
N THR A 83 20.77 19.64 -11.26
CA THR A 83 19.54 20.23 -10.69
C THR A 83 18.47 20.50 -11.76
N GLN A 84 18.79 21.20 -12.84
CA GLN A 84 17.81 21.59 -13.86
C GLN A 84 17.10 20.39 -14.53
N ARG A 85 17.85 19.32 -14.80
CA ARG A 85 17.27 18.10 -15.39
C ARG A 85 16.38 17.38 -14.38
N LEU A 86 16.79 17.33 -13.12
CA LEU A 86 16.01 16.74 -12.03
C LEU A 86 14.72 17.51 -11.78
N GLU A 87 14.74 18.85 -11.83
CA GLU A 87 13.52 19.66 -11.71
C GLU A 87 12.50 19.31 -12.81
N LYS A 88 12.96 19.19 -14.06
CA LYS A 88 12.08 18.78 -15.16
C LYS A 88 11.49 17.38 -14.95
N ILE A 89 12.31 16.43 -14.53
CA ILE A 89 11.87 15.05 -14.26
C ILE A 89 10.86 15.03 -13.11
N ILE A 90 11.11 15.76 -12.04
CA ILE A 90 10.21 15.80 -10.87
C ILE A 90 8.90 16.51 -11.25
N GLY A 91 8.98 17.65 -11.92
CA GLY A 91 7.80 18.42 -12.31
C GLY A 91 6.91 17.66 -13.30
N LEU A 92 7.47 17.17 -14.39
CA LEU A 92 6.71 16.58 -15.49
C LEU A 92 6.44 15.06 -15.36
N GLY A 93 7.14 14.38 -14.43
CA GLY A 93 7.09 12.92 -14.35
C GLY A 93 7.85 12.23 -15.47
N THR A 94 7.60 10.94 -15.66
CA THR A 94 8.21 10.12 -16.72
C THR A 94 7.23 9.10 -17.28
N GLU A 95 7.38 8.72 -18.53
CA GLU A 95 6.64 7.62 -19.17
C GLU A 95 6.80 6.27 -18.44
N GLY A 96 7.81 6.14 -17.59
CA GLY A 96 8.06 4.94 -16.77
C GLY A 96 7.25 4.84 -15.48
N GLY A 97 6.16 5.60 -15.35
CA GLY A 97 5.22 5.51 -14.22
C GLY A 97 5.51 6.46 -13.04
N MET A 98 6.48 7.38 -13.16
CA MET A 98 6.63 8.47 -12.21
C MET A 98 5.62 9.58 -12.57
N VAL A 99 4.70 9.89 -11.64
CA VAL A 99 3.73 10.98 -11.81
C VAL A 99 4.43 12.35 -11.84
N ASN A 100 3.77 13.32 -12.44
CA ASN A 100 4.15 14.72 -12.34
C ASN A 100 3.90 15.24 -10.92
N TYR A 101 4.73 16.17 -10.48
CA TYR A 101 4.61 16.80 -9.17
C TYR A 101 4.40 18.33 -9.23
N ASP A 102 4.34 18.92 -10.41
CA ASP A 102 4.13 20.37 -10.60
C ASP A 102 2.72 20.84 -10.20
N ASP A 103 1.76 19.92 -10.07
CA ASP A 103 0.42 20.14 -9.53
C ASP A 103 0.34 19.95 -8.00
N ILE A 104 1.38 19.41 -7.37
CA ILE A 104 1.41 19.04 -5.94
C ILE A 104 2.45 19.86 -5.17
N LEU A 105 3.61 20.12 -5.78
CA LEU A 105 4.74 20.83 -5.20
C LEU A 105 4.91 22.18 -5.89
N SER A 106 5.25 23.21 -5.12
CA SER A 106 5.67 24.50 -5.65
C SER A 106 7.00 24.38 -6.41
N LYS A 107 7.31 25.37 -7.26
CA LYS A 107 8.59 25.43 -7.97
C LYS A 107 9.79 25.41 -7.01
N ASP A 108 9.68 26.10 -5.87
CA ASP A 108 10.72 26.14 -4.85
C ASP A 108 10.91 24.76 -4.20
N GLU A 109 9.82 24.05 -3.89
CA GLU A 109 9.88 22.69 -3.35
C GLU A 109 10.46 21.70 -4.35
N ILE A 110 10.16 21.83 -5.65
CA ILE A 110 10.76 21.04 -6.71
C ILE A 110 12.27 21.31 -6.80
N ASN A 111 12.69 22.59 -6.73
CA ASN A 111 14.11 22.95 -6.70
C ASN A 111 14.82 22.40 -5.47
N ILE A 112 14.23 22.56 -4.28
CA ILE A 112 14.76 21.99 -3.03
C ILE A 112 14.91 20.46 -3.19
N MET A 113 13.90 19.76 -3.71
CA MET A 113 13.94 18.32 -3.90
C MET A 113 15.03 17.91 -4.90
N ALA A 114 15.16 18.59 -6.03
CA ALA A 114 16.19 18.34 -7.03
C ALA A 114 17.62 18.48 -6.48
N ARG A 115 17.86 19.49 -5.61
CA ARG A 115 19.14 19.66 -4.91
C ARG A 115 19.33 18.62 -3.80
N TYR A 116 18.27 18.33 -3.03
CA TYR A 116 18.32 17.38 -1.93
C TYR A 116 18.70 15.96 -2.37
N ILE A 117 18.16 15.48 -3.50
CA ILE A 117 18.47 14.11 -3.96
C ILE A 117 19.88 13.98 -4.55
N GLN A 118 20.62 15.06 -4.76
CA GLN A 118 22.02 15.06 -5.13
C GLN A 118 22.98 14.93 -3.94
N ARG A 119 22.45 14.91 -2.71
CA ARG A 119 23.20 14.69 -1.48
C ARG A 119 23.15 13.21 -1.09
N THR A 120 24.16 12.72 -0.37
CA THR A 120 24.11 11.37 0.21
C THR A 120 22.90 11.26 1.15
N PRO A 121 22.09 10.20 1.03
CA PRO A 121 20.94 10.03 1.91
C PRO A 121 21.38 9.80 3.37
N ASP A 122 20.68 10.44 4.30
CA ASP A 122 20.79 10.09 5.72
C ASP A 122 20.23 8.69 5.92
N VAL A 123 20.90 7.88 6.74
CA VAL A 123 20.40 6.59 7.19
C VAL A 123 19.55 6.83 8.43
N PRO A 124 18.23 6.62 8.38
CA PRO A 124 17.42 6.76 9.58
C PRO A 124 17.80 5.74 10.65
N PRO A 125 17.51 6.02 11.93
CA PRO A 125 17.82 5.10 13.01
C PRO A 125 17.11 3.75 12.86
N GLU A 126 17.71 2.71 13.39
CA GLU A 126 17.08 1.40 13.57
C GLU A 126 15.95 1.50 14.61
N PHE A 127 15.09 0.51 14.65
CA PHE A 127 13.95 0.48 15.57
C PHE A 127 13.83 -0.92 16.18
N SER A 128 14.11 -1.02 17.47
CA SER A 128 14.13 -2.29 18.20
C SER A 128 12.78 -2.62 18.85
N LEU A 129 12.67 -3.83 19.43
CA LEU A 129 11.49 -4.21 20.22
C LEU A 129 11.28 -3.27 21.42
N LYS A 130 12.36 -2.80 22.05
CA LYS A 130 12.30 -1.82 23.16
C LYS A 130 11.75 -0.48 22.69
N ASP A 131 12.11 -0.04 21.48
CA ASP A 131 11.57 1.20 20.91
C ASP A 131 10.07 1.04 20.61
N MET A 132 9.66 -0.14 20.13
CA MET A 132 8.23 -0.46 19.98
C MET A 132 7.52 -0.41 21.32
N GLU A 133 8.05 -1.08 22.35
CA GLU A 133 7.47 -1.09 23.70
C GLU A 133 7.39 0.32 24.29
N ALA A 134 8.40 1.17 24.10
CA ALA A 134 8.40 2.56 24.53
C ALA A 134 7.35 3.42 23.82
N SER A 135 7.00 3.07 22.58
CA SER A 135 5.97 3.77 21.79
C SER A 135 4.55 3.25 22.01
N TRP A 136 4.42 2.06 22.59
CA TRP A 136 3.13 1.40 22.78
C TRP A 136 2.27 2.10 23.83
N LYS A 137 1.02 2.33 23.48
CA LYS A 137 0.02 2.93 24.38
C LYS A 137 -1.26 2.07 24.37
N LEU A 138 -1.59 1.49 25.49
CA LEU A 138 -2.87 0.85 25.74
C LEU A 138 -3.81 1.91 26.33
N LEU A 139 -4.66 2.49 25.49
CA LEU A 139 -5.56 3.58 25.87
C LEU A 139 -6.77 3.08 26.67
N VAL A 140 -7.27 1.90 26.29
CA VAL A 140 -8.35 1.21 26.99
C VAL A 140 -7.96 -0.26 27.20
N PRO A 141 -7.81 -0.71 28.46
CA PRO A 141 -7.56 -2.11 28.79
C PRO A 141 -8.61 -3.05 28.19
N VAL A 142 -8.20 -4.23 27.74
CA VAL A 142 -9.09 -5.17 27.02
C VAL A 142 -10.30 -5.59 27.87
N ASP A 143 -10.10 -5.79 29.15
CA ASP A 143 -11.15 -6.17 30.11
C ASP A 143 -12.17 -5.05 30.39
N GLN A 144 -11.80 -3.78 30.12
CA GLN A 144 -12.67 -2.61 30.27
C GLN A 144 -13.48 -2.28 29.03
N ARG A 145 -13.22 -2.96 27.88
CA ARG A 145 -13.94 -2.73 26.64
C ARG A 145 -15.33 -3.35 26.66
N PRO A 146 -16.26 -2.86 25.81
CA PRO A 146 -17.59 -3.42 25.67
C PRO A 146 -17.54 -4.95 25.47
N LYS A 147 -18.39 -5.68 26.16
CA LYS A 147 -18.52 -7.14 26.00
C LYS A 147 -19.50 -7.53 24.89
N LYS A 148 -20.25 -6.57 24.35
CA LYS A 148 -21.15 -6.67 23.21
C LYS A 148 -21.18 -5.35 22.46
N GLN A 149 -21.58 -5.37 21.21
CA GLN A 149 -21.80 -4.16 20.41
C GLN A 149 -22.82 -3.25 21.10
N MET A 150 -22.44 -1.98 21.34
CA MET A 150 -23.28 -0.99 22.01
C MET A 150 -24.13 -0.18 21.03
N ASN A 151 -23.63 0.06 19.82
CA ASN A 151 -24.32 0.76 18.74
C ASN A 151 -25.23 -0.17 17.92
N LYS A 152 -26.05 0.41 17.03
CA LYS A 152 -26.98 -0.32 16.16
C LYS A 152 -26.52 -0.42 14.70
N ILE A 153 -25.27 -0.05 14.41
CA ILE A 153 -24.71 -0.06 13.05
C ILE A 153 -24.53 -1.49 12.56
N ASN A 154 -24.90 -1.75 11.33
CA ASN A 154 -24.55 -2.99 10.64
C ASN A 154 -23.05 -2.99 10.32
N LEU A 155 -22.22 -3.52 11.24
CA LEU A 155 -20.76 -3.50 11.10
C LEU A 155 -20.28 -4.14 9.79
N LYS A 156 -20.98 -5.15 9.29
CA LYS A 156 -20.61 -5.79 8.03
C LYS A 156 -20.64 -4.83 6.83
N ASN A 157 -21.50 -3.81 6.89
CA ASN A 157 -21.64 -2.82 5.82
C ASN A 157 -20.94 -1.48 6.13
N VAL A 158 -20.05 -1.43 7.13
CA VAL A 158 -19.23 -0.26 7.40
C VAL A 158 -18.09 -0.18 6.37
N PHE A 159 -17.79 1.05 5.93
CA PHE A 159 -16.64 1.37 5.11
C PHE A 159 -15.60 2.14 5.93
N ALA A 160 -14.36 1.66 5.93
CA ALA A 160 -13.21 2.36 6.46
C ALA A 160 -12.44 3.02 5.31
N ILE A 161 -12.36 4.34 5.34
CA ILE A 161 -11.78 5.15 4.25
C ILE A 161 -10.55 5.88 4.76
N THR A 162 -9.40 5.62 4.15
CA THR A 162 -8.16 6.30 4.49
C THR A 162 -8.16 7.72 3.94
N LEU A 163 -8.05 8.71 4.81
CA LEU A 163 -7.91 10.13 4.49
C LEU A 163 -6.41 10.46 4.56
N ARG A 164 -5.71 10.16 3.47
CA ARG A 164 -4.27 10.01 3.42
C ARG A 164 -3.50 11.22 3.95
N ASP A 165 -3.76 12.39 3.38
CA ASP A 165 -2.93 13.58 3.64
C ASP A 165 -3.28 14.28 4.95
N THR A 166 -4.38 13.92 5.59
CA THR A 166 -4.76 14.40 6.91
C THR A 166 -4.43 13.42 8.03
N GLY A 167 -3.96 12.21 7.70
CA GLY A 167 -3.65 11.18 8.71
C GLY A 167 -4.87 10.73 9.50
N LYS A 168 -6.03 10.60 8.83
CA LYS A 168 -7.30 10.23 9.48
C LYS A 168 -7.94 9.03 8.80
N LEU A 169 -8.85 8.39 9.52
CA LEU A 169 -9.74 7.36 9.00
C LEU A 169 -11.18 7.84 9.15
N ALA A 170 -11.94 7.83 8.05
CA ALA A 170 -13.38 7.99 8.11
C ALA A 170 -14.06 6.61 8.13
N LEU A 171 -14.97 6.42 9.06
CA LEU A 171 -15.90 5.29 9.13
C LEU A 171 -17.27 5.76 8.65
N ILE A 172 -17.79 5.11 7.61
CA ILE A 172 -19.10 5.42 7.03
C ILE A 172 -20.02 4.22 7.19
N ASP A 173 -21.20 4.46 7.72
CA ASP A 173 -22.29 3.48 7.72
C ASP A 173 -22.80 3.28 6.30
N GLY A 174 -22.56 2.10 5.75
CA GLY A 174 -22.95 1.76 4.39
C GLY A 174 -24.46 1.63 4.17
N ASP A 175 -25.25 1.47 5.22
CA ASP A 175 -26.71 1.40 5.10
C ASP A 175 -27.32 2.81 5.00
N THR A 176 -26.92 3.74 5.87
CA THR A 176 -27.41 5.12 5.88
C THR A 176 -26.65 6.09 4.99
N LYS A 177 -25.43 5.75 4.57
CA LYS A 177 -24.49 6.60 3.81
C LYS A 177 -24.02 7.81 4.64
N GLN A 178 -24.06 7.73 5.97
CA GLN A 178 -23.64 8.79 6.87
C GLN A 178 -22.23 8.50 7.42
N ILE A 179 -21.45 9.56 7.58
CA ILE A 179 -20.17 9.45 8.30
C ILE A 179 -20.48 9.15 9.77
N TRP A 180 -20.08 7.97 10.22
CA TRP A 180 -20.22 7.57 11.60
C TRP A 180 -19.20 8.26 12.49
N GLN A 181 -17.92 8.23 12.08
CA GLN A 181 -16.84 8.87 12.81
C GLN A 181 -15.64 9.18 11.90
N VAL A 182 -14.86 10.18 12.28
CA VAL A 182 -13.53 10.45 11.70
C VAL A 182 -12.52 10.43 12.85
N LEU A 183 -11.51 9.57 12.76
CA LEU A 183 -10.52 9.35 13.82
C LEU A 183 -9.13 9.74 13.32
N ASP A 184 -8.31 10.26 14.23
CA ASP A 184 -6.89 10.47 14.00
C ASP A 184 -6.15 9.13 13.96
N THR A 185 -5.23 9.00 13.02
CA THR A 185 -4.38 7.83 12.80
C THR A 185 -2.95 8.26 12.53
N GLY A 186 -2.11 7.38 11.95
CA GLY A 186 -0.75 7.76 11.55
C GLY A 186 -0.73 8.66 10.31
N TYR A 187 0.35 9.44 10.19
CA TYR A 187 0.60 10.31 9.03
C TYR A 187 0.60 9.51 7.72
N ALA A 188 0.03 10.10 6.68
CA ALA A 188 -0.13 9.48 5.36
C ALA A 188 -0.68 8.05 5.45
N VAL A 189 -1.77 7.87 6.24
CA VAL A 189 -2.43 6.59 6.44
C VAL A 189 -2.66 5.91 5.09
N HIS A 190 -2.17 4.66 4.99
CA HIS A 190 -2.11 3.99 3.70
C HIS A 190 -3.12 2.86 3.57
N ILE A 191 -3.27 2.09 4.63
CA ILE A 191 -4.12 0.91 4.61
C ILE A 191 -4.89 0.76 5.92
N SER A 192 -6.09 0.20 5.82
CA SER A 192 -6.82 -0.34 6.96
C SER A 192 -7.13 -1.82 6.75
N ARG A 193 -7.17 -2.57 7.85
CA ARG A 193 -7.54 -3.98 7.87
C ARG A 193 -8.57 -4.22 8.95
N MET A 194 -9.50 -5.12 8.66
CA MET A 194 -10.51 -5.52 9.61
C MET A 194 -10.03 -6.76 10.36
N SER A 195 -10.34 -6.82 11.63
CA SER A 195 -10.14 -8.02 12.43
C SER A 195 -10.97 -9.19 11.90
N ALA A 196 -10.57 -10.42 12.21
CA ALA A 196 -11.29 -11.62 11.80
C ALA A 196 -12.73 -11.65 12.38
N SER A 197 -12.94 -11.09 13.57
CA SER A 197 -14.26 -10.94 14.18
C SER A 197 -15.11 -9.82 13.56
N GLY A 198 -14.50 -8.90 12.80
CA GLY A 198 -15.18 -7.68 12.31
C GLY A 198 -15.38 -6.59 13.36
N ARG A 199 -14.85 -6.78 14.58
CA ARG A 199 -14.96 -5.80 15.67
C ARG A 199 -13.97 -4.66 15.55
N TYR A 200 -12.73 -4.97 15.16
CA TYR A 200 -11.62 -4.02 15.18
C TYR A 200 -11.23 -3.56 13.77
N VAL A 201 -10.77 -2.32 13.69
CA VAL A 201 -10.09 -1.77 12.52
C VAL A 201 -8.66 -1.44 12.92
N TYR A 202 -7.69 -1.97 12.16
CA TYR A 202 -6.29 -1.63 12.27
C TYR A 202 -5.90 -0.72 11.12
N THR A 203 -5.21 0.38 11.42
CA THR A 203 -4.64 1.24 10.39
C THR A 203 -3.14 1.33 10.53
N VAL A 204 -2.44 1.64 9.46
CA VAL A 204 -1.02 1.97 9.51
C VAL A 204 -0.72 3.20 8.67
N GLY A 205 0.01 4.14 9.27
CA GLY A 205 0.55 5.34 8.62
C GLY A 205 1.99 5.13 8.14
N ARG A 206 2.41 5.99 7.20
CA ARG A 206 3.79 6.02 6.71
C ARG A 206 4.80 6.38 7.82
N ASP A 207 4.37 7.04 8.88
CA ASP A 207 5.15 7.34 10.08
C ASP A 207 5.34 6.14 11.04
N GLY A 208 4.93 4.97 10.59
CA GLY A 208 5.01 3.73 11.37
C GLY A 208 3.92 3.53 12.41
N LEU A 209 3.02 4.49 12.60
CA LEU A 209 1.97 4.39 13.62
C LEU A 209 0.89 3.40 13.21
N VAL A 210 0.69 2.38 14.04
CA VAL A 210 -0.50 1.51 14.01
C VAL A 210 -1.51 2.01 15.01
N THR A 211 -2.76 2.11 14.58
CA THR A 211 -3.90 2.52 15.42
C THR A 211 -4.94 1.40 15.43
N LEU A 212 -5.37 0.99 16.61
CA LEU A 212 -6.43 0.01 16.84
C LEU A 212 -7.72 0.71 17.24
N ILE A 213 -8.78 0.53 16.47
CA ILE A 213 -10.08 1.14 16.66
C ILE A 213 -11.11 0.04 16.96
N ASP A 214 -11.86 0.18 18.05
CA ASP A 214 -12.94 -0.74 18.43
C ASP A 214 -14.29 -0.17 17.97
N LEU A 215 -14.98 -0.92 17.11
CA LEU A 215 -16.27 -0.57 16.52
C LEU A 215 -17.47 -0.89 17.45
N TRP A 216 -17.26 -1.55 18.58
CA TRP A 216 -18.37 -1.94 19.48
C TRP A 216 -18.87 -0.81 20.38
N TYR A 217 -18.12 0.29 20.52
CA TYR A 217 -18.60 1.47 21.25
C TYR A 217 -19.78 2.14 20.51
N GLU A 218 -20.56 2.96 21.21
CA GLU A 218 -21.56 3.83 20.56
C GLU A 218 -20.92 4.67 19.45
N THR A 219 -19.75 5.21 19.72
CA THR A 219 -18.88 5.88 18.74
C THR A 219 -17.54 5.14 18.68
N PRO A 220 -17.07 4.72 17.49
CA PRO A 220 -15.80 4.03 17.32
C PRO A 220 -14.66 4.71 18.07
N THR A 221 -13.91 3.95 18.83
CA THR A 221 -12.92 4.48 19.77
C THR A 221 -11.55 3.87 19.52
N THR A 222 -10.51 4.72 19.48
CA THR A 222 -9.11 4.25 19.46
C THR A 222 -8.76 3.67 20.81
N VAL A 223 -8.39 2.40 20.86
CA VAL A 223 -8.14 1.66 22.11
C VAL A 223 -6.68 1.32 22.36
N ALA A 224 -5.83 1.34 21.31
CA ALA A 224 -4.40 1.18 21.45
C ALA A 224 -3.65 1.77 20.24
N THR A 225 -2.38 2.11 20.45
CA THR A 225 -1.46 2.54 19.38
C THR A 225 -0.06 1.99 19.63
N VAL A 226 0.72 1.81 18.56
CA VAL A 226 2.15 1.43 18.63
C VAL A 226 2.88 1.86 17.35
N LYS A 227 4.15 2.22 17.45
CA LYS A 227 5.00 2.44 16.26
C LYS A 227 5.76 1.17 15.89
N LEU A 228 5.88 0.92 14.58
CA LEU A 228 6.63 -0.21 14.02
C LEU A 228 8.03 0.18 13.56
N GLY A 229 8.26 1.46 13.30
CA GLY A 229 9.49 2.00 12.73
C GLY A 229 9.29 3.41 12.19
N ALA A 230 10.20 3.86 11.35
CA ALA A 230 10.16 5.19 10.74
C ALA A 230 9.27 5.24 9.48
N ASP A 231 9.12 4.12 8.75
CA ASP A 231 8.28 4.00 7.55
C ASP A 231 7.60 2.63 7.53
N ALA A 232 6.28 2.57 7.62
CA ALA A 232 5.51 1.33 7.57
C ALA A 232 4.52 1.32 6.41
N ARG A 233 4.16 0.13 5.94
CA ARG A 233 3.34 -0.01 4.74
C ARG A 233 2.16 -0.96 4.87
N SER A 234 2.26 -2.00 5.66
CA SER A 234 1.25 -3.05 5.71
C SER A 234 1.00 -3.55 7.12
N VAL A 235 -0.24 -3.89 7.39
CA VAL A 235 -0.68 -4.66 8.57
C VAL A 235 -1.70 -5.70 8.14
N ASP A 236 -1.77 -6.82 8.84
CA ASP A 236 -2.90 -7.75 8.76
C ASP A 236 -3.04 -8.51 10.08
N THR A 237 -4.23 -9.03 10.35
CA THR A 237 -4.56 -9.79 11.56
C THR A 237 -4.42 -11.30 11.34
N SER A 238 -4.46 -12.10 12.41
CA SER A 238 -4.61 -13.55 12.30
C SER A 238 -6.08 -13.90 12.04
N LYS A 239 -6.32 -14.68 10.94
CA LYS A 239 -7.67 -15.01 10.46
C LYS A 239 -8.01 -16.50 10.53
N PHE A 240 -7.03 -17.36 10.77
CA PHE A 240 -7.27 -18.80 10.83
C PHE A 240 -8.12 -19.16 12.05
N LYS A 241 -9.05 -20.11 11.86
CA LYS A 241 -9.97 -20.58 12.91
C LYS A 241 -9.23 -20.98 14.20
N GLY A 242 -9.63 -20.41 15.34
CA GLY A 242 -9.01 -20.58 16.65
C GLY A 242 -7.85 -19.61 16.94
N TYR A 243 -7.52 -18.73 16.00
CA TYR A 243 -6.54 -17.66 16.14
C TYR A 243 -7.10 -16.29 15.76
N GLU A 244 -8.41 -16.19 15.56
CA GLU A 244 -9.07 -14.97 15.17
C GLU A 244 -8.71 -13.84 16.13
N ASP A 245 -8.22 -12.72 15.60
CA ASP A 245 -7.79 -11.49 16.32
C ASP A 245 -6.70 -11.68 17.37
N LYS A 246 -6.12 -12.88 17.49
CA LYS A 246 -5.10 -13.17 18.50
C LYS A 246 -3.80 -12.41 18.27
N TYR A 247 -3.43 -12.22 17.02
CA TYR A 247 -2.20 -11.55 16.63
C TYR A 247 -2.42 -10.54 15.53
N LEU A 248 -1.58 -9.50 15.53
CA LEU A 248 -1.40 -8.55 14.44
C LEU A 248 0.04 -8.62 13.95
N ILE A 249 0.25 -8.60 12.64
CA ILE A 249 1.56 -8.45 12.02
C ILE A 249 1.62 -7.12 11.29
N GLY A 250 2.75 -6.41 11.39
CA GLY A 250 2.99 -5.17 10.65
C GLY A 250 4.34 -5.20 9.95
N GLY A 251 4.39 -4.69 8.73
CA GLY A 251 5.57 -4.63 7.89
C GLY A 251 6.06 -3.21 7.67
N THR A 252 7.38 -3.03 7.74
CA THR A 252 8.02 -1.73 7.58
C THR A 252 8.90 -1.68 6.34
N TYR A 253 9.06 -0.47 5.82
CA TYR A 253 10.04 -0.11 4.82
C TYR A 253 11.36 0.26 5.49
N TRP A 254 11.27 0.98 6.65
CA TRP A 254 12.45 1.26 7.46
C TRP A 254 12.13 1.18 8.97
N PRO A 255 12.93 0.45 9.76
CA PRO A 255 13.86 -0.57 9.28
C PRO A 255 13.16 -1.68 8.49
N PRO A 256 13.87 -2.38 7.58
CA PRO A 256 13.26 -3.47 6.80
C PRO A 256 13.04 -4.69 7.70
N GLN A 257 11.82 -4.82 8.21
CA GLN A 257 11.42 -5.84 9.18
C GLN A 257 9.91 -6.05 9.19
N TYR A 258 9.47 -7.12 9.80
CA TYR A 258 8.08 -7.24 10.24
C TYR A 258 8.03 -7.45 11.76
N SER A 259 6.94 -6.97 12.36
CA SER A 259 6.71 -7.00 13.80
C SER A 259 5.41 -7.71 14.10
N ILE A 260 5.39 -8.54 15.15
CA ILE A 260 4.20 -9.26 15.61
C ILE A 260 3.80 -8.67 16.97
N MET A 261 2.51 -8.44 17.10
CA MET A 261 1.88 -7.84 18.28
C MET A 261 0.67 -8.69 18.70
N ASP A 262 0.27 -8.55 19.94
CA ASP A 262 -1.04 -9.01 20.40
C ASP A 262 -2.16 -8.27 19.64
N GLY A 263 -3.14 -8.99 19.14
CA GLY A 263 -4.15 -8.44 18.21
C GLY A 263 -5.16 -7.51 18.89
N GLU A 264 -5.39 -7.67 20.18
CA GLU A 264 -6.37 -6.85 20.89
C GLU A 264 -5.75 -5.68 21.66
N SER A 265 -4.49 -5.80 22.08
CA SER A 265 -3.80 -4.75 22.85
C SER A 265 -2.72 -4.02 22.09
N LEU A 266 -2.28 -4.51 20.95
CA LEU A 266 -1.08 -4.09 20.21
C LEU A 266 0.22 -4.24 21.00
N LYS A 267 0.24 -5.01 22.10
CA LYS A 267 1.45 -5.25 22.87
C LYS A 267 2.52 -5.89 21.96
N PRO A 268 3.72 -5.28 21.83
CA PRO A 268 4.80 -5.86 21.03
C PRO A 268 5.21 -7.23 21.52
N MET A 269 5.46 -8.16 20.60
CA MET A 269 5.84 -9.53 20.92
C MET A 269 7.15 -9.95 20.25
N LYS A 270 7.36 -9.58 18.98
CA LYS A 270 8.50 -10.03 18.19
C LYS A 270 8.78 -9.11 17.02
N ILE A 271 10.07 -8.98 16.69
CA ILE A 271 10.54 -8.35 15.44
C ILE A 271 11.38 -9.35 14.67
N VAL A 272 11.25 -9.36 13.35
CA VAL A 272 12.07 -10.17 12.44
C VAL A 272 12.57 -9.28 11.31
N SER A 273 13.91 -9.21 11.15
CA SER A 273 14.55 -8.50 10.05
C SER A 273 14.34 -9.24 8.73
N THR A 274 14.15 -8.47 7.65
CA THR A 274 14.06 -9.00 6.28
C THR A 274 15.33 -8.79 5.47
N ARG A 275 16.40 -8.23 6.08
CA ARG A 275 17.70 -8.05 5.41
C ARG A 275 18.27 -9.39 4.95
N GLY A 276 18.83 -9.40 3.75
CA GLY A 276 19.36 -10.64 3.21
C GLY A 276 19.70 -10.55 1.72
N ASN A 277 19.98 -11.69 1.13
CA ASN A 277 20.29 -11.79 -0.28
C ASN A 277 19.03 -11.74 -1.14
N THR A 278 19.17 -11.09 -2.28
CA THR A 278 18.15 -11.10 -3.34
C THR A 278 18.18 -12.44 -4.08
N VAL A 279 17.13 -12.71 -4.85
CA VAL A 279 17.07 -13.89 -5.76
C VAL A 279 18.19 -13.91 -6.81
N ASP A 280 18.91 -12.80 -7.00
CA ASP A 280 20.09 -12.72 -7.87
C ASP A 280 21.39 -12.96 -7.12
N GLY A 281 21.35 -13.22 -5.80
CA GLY A 281 22.51 -13.47 -4.93
C GLY A 281 23.23 -12.23 -4.40
N GLU A 282 22.68 -11.02 -4.61
CA GLU A 282 23.25 -9.77 -4.11
C GLU A 282 22.66 -9.45 -2.73
N TYR A 283 23.49 -9.02 -1.76
CA TYR A 283 22.96 -8.55 -0.47
C TYR A 283 22.23 -7.21 -0.63
N HIS A 284 21.03 -7.10 -0.08
CA HIS A 284 20.26 -5.86 -0.03
C HIS A 284 20.07 -5.37 1.41
N PRO A 285 20.46 -4.12 1.74
CA PRO A 285 20.35 -3.58 3.10
C PRO A 285 18.95 -3.08 3.46
N GLU A 286 18.08 -2.87 2.46
CA GLU A 286 16.73 -2.33 2.60
C GLU A 286 15.68 -3.19 1.88
N PRO A 287 15.51 -4.48 2.22
CA PRO A 287 14.46 -5.29 1.62
C PRO A 287 13.14 -5.04 2.34
N ARG A 288 12.31 -4.19 1.74
CA ARG A 288 11.08 -3.65 2.31
C ARG A 288 9.94 -4.66 2.31
N VAL A 289 9.15 -4.69 3.38
CA VAL A 289 7.92 -5.48 3.44
C VAL A 289 6.81 -4.73 2.70
N ALA A 290 6.51 -5.14 1.48
CA ALA A 290 5.58 -4.43 0.60
C ALA A 290 4.12 -4.69 0.96
N SER A 291 3.77 -5.93 1.23
CA SER A 291 2.43 -6.32 1.65
C SER A 291 2.43 -7.56 2.55
N ILE A 292 1.40 -7.64 3.38
CA ILE A 292 1.10 -8.79 4.24
C ILE A 292 -0.34 -9.17 4.03
N VAL A 293 -0.61 -10.47 3.91
CA VAL A 293 -1.96 -11.01 3.76
C VAL A 293 -2.13 -12.24 4.62
N ALA A 294 -3.16 -12.24 5.46
CA ALA A 294 -3.50 -13.39 6.29
C ALA A 294 -4.12 -14.52 5.47
N SER A 295 -3.80 -15.75 5.81
CA SER A 295 -4.49 -16.94 5.32
C SER A 295 -5.69 -17.27 6.21
N MET A 296 -6.82 -17.61 5.58
CA MET A 296 -7.97 -18.19 6.28
C MET A 296 -7.89 -19.74 6.32
N SER A 297 -7.04 -20.32 5.49
CA SER A 297 -6.91 -21.78 5.33
C SER A 297 -5.83 -22.39 6.22
N LYS A 298 -4.88 -21.59 6.70
CA LYS A 298 -3.76 -22.00 7.54
C LYS A 298 -3.40 -20.91 8.54
N PRO A 299 -2.80 -21.24 9.69
CA PRO A 299 -2.37 -20.26 10.69
C PRO A 299 -1.09 -19.54 10.23
N GLU A 300 -1.14 -18.87 9.08
CA GLU A 300 0.02 -18.22 8.49
C GLU A 300 -0.31 -16.87 7.86
N TRP A 301 0.69 -16.02 7.77
CA TRP A 301 0.69 -14.80 6.95
C TRP A 301 1.59 -14.98 5.73
N VAL A 302 1.18 -14.42 4.61
CA VAL A 302 2.02 -14.25 3.42
C VAL A 302 2.66 -12.87 3.49
N VAL A 303 3.99 -12.83 3.58
CA VAL A 303 4.79 -11.61 3.68
C VAL A 303 5.60 -11.45 2.40
N ASN A 304 5.38 -10.38 1.67
CA ASN A 304 6.08 -10.09 0.41
C ASN A 304 7.24 -9.14 0.64
N VAL A 305 8.47 -9.60 0.41
CA VAL A 305 9.69 -8.81 0.57
C VAL A 305 10.17 -8.31 -0.78
N LYS A 306 10.12 -7.00 -0.95
CA LYS A 306 10.18 -6.33 -2.24
C LYS A 306 11.49 -6.56 -2.99
N GLU A 307 12.61 -6.15 -2.40
CA GLU A 307 13.91 -6.12 -3.07
C GLU A 307 14.57 -7.49 -3.14
N THR A 308 14.32 -8.35 -2.17
CA THR A 308 14.85 -9.73 -2.23
C THR A 308 14.11 -10.60 -3.24
N GLY A 309 12.85 -10.26 -3.57
CA GLY A 309 12.01 -11.10 -4.42
C GLY A 309 11.52 -12.36 -3.71
N GLN A 310 11.54 -12.36 -2.37
CA GLN A 310 11.16 -13.48 -1.53
C GLN A 310 9.76 -13.32 -0.98
N ILE A 311 8.97 -14.38 -1.03
CA ILE A 311 7.67 -14.52 -0.40
C ILE A 311 7.84 -15.41 0.82
N MET A 312 7.45 -14.92 1.99
CA MET A 312 7.58 -15.64 3.24
C MET A 312 6.20 -16.09 3.75
N LEU A 313 6.03 -17.40 3.99
CA LEU A 313 4.89 -17.94 4.71
C LEU A 313 5.28 -18.04 6.19
N VAL A 314 4.71 -17.17 7.01
CA VAL A 314 5.04 -17.02 8.44
C VAL A 314 3.96 -17.72 9.26
N ASP A 315 4.28 -18.89 9.80
CA ASP A 315 3.41 -19.67 10.67
C ASP A 315 3.40 -19.06 12.08
N TYR A 316 2.21 -18.66 12.55
CA TYR A 316 2.03 -18.01 13.85
C TYR A 316 1.50 -18.94 14.95
N THR A 317 1.57 -20.25 14.76
CA THR A 317 1.16 -21.22 15.81
C THR A 317 2.03 -21.12 17.06
N ASP A 318 3.32 -20.80 16.89
CA ASP A 318 4.26 -20.54 17.98
C ASP A 318 5.07 -19.25 17.69
N ILE A 319 4.65 -18.13 18.29
CA ILE A 319 5.31 -16.84 18.09
C ILE A 319 6.75 -16.80 18.63
N LYS A 320 7.06 -17.58 19.67
CA LYS A 320 8.43 -17.64 20.22
C LYS A 320 9.38 -18.32 19.23
N ASN A 321 8.93 -19.38 18.59
CA ASN A 321 9.69 -20.21 17.65
C ASN A 321 9.04 -20.20 16.26
N LEU A 322 8.96 -19.00 15.65
CA LEU A 322 8.33 -18.83 14.33
C LEU A 322 8.95 -19.76 13.29
N LYS A 323 8.08 -20.44 12.56
CA LYS A 323 8.46 -21.16 11.35
C LYS A 323 8.17 -20.30 10.14
N THR A 324 9.16 -20.08 9.31
CA THR A 324 9.03 -19.30 8.08
C THR A 324 9.49 -20.14 6.90
N THR A 325 8.60 -20.33 5.92
CA THR A 325 8.95 -20.92 4.62
C THR A 325 9.24 -19.77 3.66
N THR A 326 10.48 -19.65 3.21
CA THR A 326 10.91 -18.63 2.24
C THR A 326 10.85 -19.20 0.84
N ILE A 327 10.17 -18.51 -0.06
CA ILE A 327 9.98 -18.90 -1.46
C ILE A 327 10.60 -17.83 -2.34
N GLU A 328 11.59 -18.21 -3.12
CA GLU A 328 12.21 -17.32 -4.11
C GLU A 328 11.29 -17.16 -5.32
N SER A 329 11.16 -15.94 -5.83
CA SER A 329 10.30 -15.63 -6.96
C SER A 329 10.95 -14.60 -7.89
N ALA A 330 10.49 -13.37 -7.91
CA ALA A 330 11.04 -12.29 -8.72
C ALA A 330 11.03 -10.95 -7.96
N LYS A 331 12.01 -10.08 -8.24
CA LYS A 331 12.02 -8.69 -7.76
C LYS A 331 10.99 -7.88 -8.55
N PHE A 332 10.51 -6.88 -8.12
CA PHE A 332 10.29 -6.23 -6.85
C PHE A 332 8.84 -6.51 -6.43
N LEU A 333 8.67 -7.37 -5.46
CA LEU A 333 7.33 -7.74 -5.01
C LEU A 333 6.56 -6.55 -4.45
N HIS A 334 5.24 -6.54 -4.70
CA HIS A 334 4.36 -5.47 -4.25
C HIS A 334 3.05 -6.07 -3.68
N ASP A 335 1.91 -5.72 -4.25
CA ASP A 335 0.60 -6.17 -3.79
C ASP A 335 0.25 -7.54 -4.38
N GLY A 336 -0.61 -8.24 -3.68
CA GLY A 336 -1.15 -9.52 -4.12
C GLY A 336 -2.38 -9.94 -3.33
N GLY A 337 -3.03 -10.99 -3.80
CA GLY A 337 -4.22 -11.54 -3.19
C GLY A 337 -4.41 -13.01 -3.50
N TRP A 338 -5.41 -13.57 -2.85
CA TRP A 338 -5.80 -14.97 -3.02
C TRP A 338 -6.50 -15.20 -4.35
N ASP A 339 -6.27 -16.35 -4.96
CA ASP A 339 -7.13 -16.87 -6.01
C ASP A 339 -8.51 -17.27 -5.46
N MET A 340 -9.43 -17.60 -6.34
CA MET A 340 -10.80 -18.02 -5.96
C MET A 340 -10.83 -19.21 -4.98
N SER A 341 -9.84 -20.09 -5.03
CA SER A 341 -9.74 -21.28 -4.15
C SER A 341 -9.20 -20.97 -2.76
N LYS A 342 -8.60 -19.78 -2.54
CA LYS A 342 -7.88 -19.38 -1.31
C LYS A 342 -6.65 -20.28 -0.99
N ARG A 343 -6.21 -21.10 -1.96
CA ARG A 343 -5.01 -21.93 -1.88
C ARG A 343 -3.79 -21.25 -2.45
N TYR A 344 -3.97 -20.55 -3.58
CA TYR A 344 -2.89 -19.90 -4.29
C TYR A 344 -2.89 -18.41 -3.98
N PHE A 345 -1.71 -17.90 -3.65
CA PHE A 345 -1.49 -16.47 -3.46
C PHE A 345 -0.73 -15.93 -4.67
N LEU A 346 -1.31 -14.90 -5.33
CA LEU A 346 -0.70 -14.27 -6.50
C LEU A 346 -0.22 -12.88 -6.12
N VAL A 347 1.04 -12.56 -6.46
CA VAL A 347 1.68 -11.28 -6.14
C VAL A 347 2.40 -10.70 -7.34
N ALA A 348 2.27 -9.40 -7.52
CA ALA A 348 2.97 -8.68 -8.57
C ALA A 348 4.45 -8.48 -8.22
N ALA A 349 5.35 -8.87 -9.12
CA ALA A 349 6.74 -8.45 -9.17
C ALA A 349 6.82 -7.30 -10.20
N ASN A 350 6.44 -6.07 -9.75
CA ASN A 350 6.14 -4.96 -10.65
C ASN A 350 7.26 -4.66 -11.66
N ALA A 351 8.51 -4.44 -11.18
CA ALA A 351 9.61 -4.05 -12.05
C ALA A 351 10.17 -5.22 -12.86
N SER A 352 9.77 -6.45 -12.55
CA SER A 352 10.09 -7.66 -13.33
C SER A 352 8.99 -8.01 -14.33
N HIS A 353 7.86 -7.28 -14.34
CA HIS A 353 6.72 -7.51 -15.23
C HIS A 353 6.17 -8.93 -15.13
N LYS A 354 6.08 -9.46 -13.91
CA LYS A 354 5.64 -10.83 -13.63
C LYS A 354 4.61 -10.86 -12.51
N ILE A 355 3.80 -11.92 -12.54
CA ILE A 355 3.01 -12.36 -11.38
C ILE A 355 3.61 -13.67 -10.86
N ALA A 356 3.99 -13.70 -9.59
CA ALA A 356 4.37 -14.90 -8.89
C ALA A 356 3.14 -15.54 -8.23
N ALA A 357 2.91 -16.81 -8.48
CA ALA A 357 1.87 -17.61 -7.84
C ALA A 357 2.49 -18.63 -6.88
N VAL A 358 2.07 -18.59 -5.62
CA VAL A 358 2.54 -19.48 -4.56
C VAL A 358 1.43 -20.44 -4.16
N ASP A 359 1.73 -21.75 -4.15
CA ASP A 359 0.87 -22.76 -3.55
C ASP A 359 1.14 -22.82 -2.03
N THR A 360 0.30 -22.22 -1.23
CA THR A 360 0.49 -22.19 0.22
C THR A 360 0.29 -23.54 0.88
N LYS A 361 -0.41 -24.47 0.22
CA LYS A 361 -0.55 -25.86 0.70
C LYS A 361 0.78 -26.60 0.70
N THR A 362 1.59 -26.40 -0.34
CA THR A 362 2.89 -27.07 -0.50
C THR A 362 4.09 -26.21 -0.09
N GLY A 363 3.89 -24.89 0.11
CA GLY A 363 4.96 -23.96 0.40
C GLY A 363 5.93 -23.77 -0.77
N LYS A 364 5.45 -23.85 -2.01
CA LYS A 364 6.29 -23.77 -3.22
C LYS A 364 5.78 -22.72 -4.21
N LEU A 365 6.69 -22.20 -5.00
CA LEU A 365 6.34 -21.42 -6.19
C LEU A 365 5.59 -22.31 -7.18
N ALA A 366 4.35 -21.96 -7.50
CA ALA A 366 3.54 -22.69 -8.47
C ALA A 366 3.79 -22.21 -9.90
N ALA A 367 3.99 -20.91 -10.09
CA ALA A 367 4.29 -20.32 -11.39
C ALA A 367 4.91 -18.93 -11.28
N LEU A 368 5.67 -18.52 -12.30
CA LEU A 368 6.00 -17.14 -12.64
C LEU A 368 5.38 -16.83 -14.00
N VAL A 369 4.41 -15.92 -14.02
CA VAL A 369 3.66 -15.59 -15.23
C VAL A 369 4.14 -14.25 -15.74
N ASP A 370 4.62 -14.20 -16.99
CA ASP A 370 4.97 -12.94 -17.65
C ASP A 370 3.71 -12.14 -17.96
N THR A 371 3.78 -10.83 -17.72
CA THR A 371 2.68 -9.89 -17.96
C THR A 371 3.16 -8.65 -18.68
N LYS A 372 2.27 -7.71 -18.96
CA LYS A 372 2.64 -6.37 -19.44
C LYS A 372 3.33 -5.55 -18.34
N LYS A 373 3.73 -4.34 -18.69
CA LYS A 373 4.58 -3.48 -17.85
C LYS A 373 3.91 -3.12 -16.52
N ILE A 374 4.63 -3.31 -15.44
CA ILE A 374 4.35 -2.89 -14.08
C ILE A 374 2.95 -3.34 -13.62
N PRO A 375 2.73 -4.68 -13.45
CA PRO A 375 1.47 -5.17 -12.91
C PRO A 375 1.24 -4.60 -11.51
N HIS A 376 -0.01 -4.19 -11.23
CA HIS A 376 -0.42 -3.63 -9.95
C HIS A 376 -1.85 -4.08 -9.63
N PRO A 377 -2.02 -5.22 -8.96
CA PRO A 377 -3.34 -5.81 -8.73
C PRO A 377 -4.15 -5.17 -7.60
N GLY A 378 -3.51 -4.45 -6.66
CA GLY A 378 -4.09 -4.28 -5.35
C GLY A 378 -4.23 -5.65 -4.66
N ARG A 379 -5.43 -6.21 -4.64
CA ARG A 379 -5.67 -7.62 -4.24
C ARG A 379 -5.97 -8.52 -5.45
N GLY A 380 -6.07 -7.96 -6.65
CA GLY A 380 -6.60 -8.62 -7.83
C GLY A 380 -8.11 -8.74 -7.79
N ALA A 381 -8.66 -9.42 -8.77
CA ALA A 381 -10.09 -9.73 -8.85
C ALA A 381 -10.32 -11.16 -9.35
N ASN A 382 -11.28 -11.85 -8.75
CA ASN A 382 -11.58 -13.24 -9.04
C ASN A 382 -12.94 -13.38 -9.71
N PHE A 383 -13.01 -14.13 -10.82
CA PHE A 383 -14.27 -14.54 -11.45
C PHE A 383 -14.10 -15.79 -12.31
N VAL A 384 -15.21 -16.36 -12.76
CA VAL A 384 -15.20 -17.49 -13.70
C VAL A 384 -15.38 -16.94 -15.11
N HIS A 385 -14.31 -16.98 -15.90
CA HIS A 385 -14.34 -16.56 -17.31
C HIS A 385 -15.18 -17.55 -18.14
N PRO A 386 -16.06 -17.08 -19.03
CA PRO A 386 -16.95 -17.96 -19.79
C PRO A 386 -16.22 -19.04 -20.60
N THR A 387 -15.06 -18.71 -21.15
CA THR A 387 -14.27 -19.62 -22.02
C THR A 387 -13.13 -20.33 -21.29
N TYR A 388 -12.51 -19.69 -20.28
CA TYR A 388 -11.25 -20.15 -19.68
C TYR A 388 -11.37 -20.61 -18.23
N GLY A 389 -12.56 -20.55 -17.64
CA GLY A 389 -12.81 -20.97 -16.26
C GLY A 389 -12.30 -19.95 -15.23
N PRO A 390 -11.87 -20.41 -14.04
CA PRO A 390 -11.41 -19.52 -12.99
C PRO A 390 -10.22 -18.66 -13.44
N VAL A 391 -10.31 -17.35 -13.21
CA VAL A 391 -9.24 -16.41 -13.49
C VAL A 391 -9.03 -15.46 -12.31
N TRP A 392 -7.82 -14.96 -12.21
CA TRP A 392 -7.42 -13.86 -11.36
C TRP A 392 -6.92 -12.71 -12.24
N ALA A 393 -7.40 -11.49 -11.98
CA ALA A 393 -7.14 -10.32 -12.80
C ALA A 393 -6.17 -9.35 -12.11
N THR A 394 -5.29 -8.72 -12.90
CA THR A 394 -4.42 -7.62 -12.47
C THR A 394 -4.45 -6.48 -13.47
N GLY A 395 -4.50 -5.25 -12.96
CA GLY A 395 -4.22 -4.07 -13.78
C GLY A 395 -2.73 -3.78 -13.91
N HIS A 396 -2.39 -2.68 -14.60
CA HIS A 396 -1.01 -2.27 -14.87
C HIS A 396 -0.83 -0.76 -14.69
N LEU A 397 0.27 -0.37 -14.03
CA LEU A 397 0.71 1.04 -13.97
C LEU A 397 1.37 1.48 -15.28
N GLY A 398 2.04 0.56 -15.97
CA GLY A 398 2.89 0.86 -17.14
C GLY A 398 2.29 0.43 -18.47
N ASP A 399 1.07 -0.08 -18.51
CA ASP A 399 0.42 -0.53 -19.73
C ASP A 399 -1.11 -0.36 -19.67
N ALA A 400 -1.75 -0.22 -20.82
CA ALA A 400 -3.18 0.05 -20.98
C ALA A 400 -4.01 -1.23 -21.06
N VAL A 401 -3.80 -2.18 -20.14
CA VAL A 401 -4.49 -3.47 -20.12
C VAL A 401 -4.79 -3.95 -18.70
N ILE A 402 -5.80 -4.80 -18.58
CA ILE A 402 -6.03 -5.70 -17.44
C ILE A 402 -5.72 -7.11 -17.93
N THR A 403 -4.79 -7.78 -17.27
CA THR A 403 -4.35 -9.15 -17.60
C THR A 403 -5.16 -10.16 -16.81
N LEU A 404 -5.74 -11.14 -17.48
CA LEU A 404 -6.46 -12.27 -16.90
C LEU A 404 -5.58 -13.52 -16.90
N ILE A 405 -5.30 -14.06 -15.73
CA ILE A 405 -4.48 -15.25 -15.53
C ILE A 405 -5.40 -16.40 -15.08
N SER A 406 -5.42 -17.51 -15.84
CA SER A 406 -6.19 -18.69 -15.44
C SER A 406 -5.57 -19.34 -14.21
N THR A 407 -6.40 -19.68 -13.22
CA THR A 407 -5.98 -20.31 -11.96
C THR A 407 -6.53 -21.73 -11.83
N PRO A 408 -5.82 -22.63 -11.13
CA PRO A 408 -6.28 -24.00 -10.88
C PRO A 408 -7.56 -24.04 -10.05
N SER A 409 -8.37 -25.06 -10.26
CA SER A 409 -9.56 -25.33 -9.46
C SER A 409 -9.72 -26.85 -9.27
N GLU A 410 -10.14 -27.24 -8.07
CA GLU A 410 -10.45 -28.63 -7.73
C GLU A 410 -11.90 -29.02 -8.08
N LYS A 411 -12.72 -28.06 -8.54
CA LYS A 411 -14.11 -28.32 -8.94
C LYS A 411 -14.17 -29.13 -10.22
N LYS A 412 -14.98 -30.18 -10.25
CA LYS A 412 -15.12 -31.10 -11.41
C LYS A 412 -15.52 -30.37 -12.68
N GLU A 413 -16.44 -29.39 -12.59
CA GLU A 413 -16.88 -28.58 -13.72
C GLU A 413 -15.77 -27.72 -14.36
N HIS A 414 -14.69 -27.46 -13.61
CA HIS A 414 -13.53 -26.71 -14.08
C HIS A 414 -12.42 -27.58 -14.67
N ALA A 415 -12.53 -28.91 -14.61
CA ALA A 415 -11.49 -29.84 -15.09
C ALA A 415 -11.09 -29.59 -16.56
N LYS A 416 -12.05 -29.21 -17.40
CA LYS A 416 -11.85 -28.89 -18.83
C LYS A 416 -10.91 -27.68 -19.05
N PHE A 417 -10.73 -26.82 -18.08
CA PHE A 417 -9.91 -25.61 -18.19
C PHE A 417 -8.46 -25.81 -17.74
N LYS A 418 -8.11 -26.98 -17.20
CA LYS A 418 -6.79 -27.28 -16.63
C LYS A 418 -5.61 -26.96 -17.56
N ALA A 419 -5.78 -27.08 -18.87
CA ALA A 419 -4.77 -26.76 -19.88
C ALA A 419 -4.39 -25.26 -19.91
N HIS A 420 -5.21 -24.38 -19.35
CA HIS A 420 -5.00 -22.94 -19.28
C HIS A 420 -4.31 -22.47 -17.99
N ASN A 421 -4.20 -23.35 -16.97
CA ASN A 421 -3.63 -22.98 -15.67
C ASN A 421 -2.30 -22.24 -15.81
N TRP A 422 -2.18 -21.11 -15.09
CA TRP A 422 -0.99 -20.26 -15.05
C TRP A 422 -0.61 -19.59 -16.39
N LYS A 423 -1.58 -19.44 -17.29
CA LYS A 423 -1.40 -18.70 -18.54
C LYS A 423 -2.20 -17.41 -18.50
N VAL A 424 -1.66 -16.38 -19.13
CA VAL A 424 -2.44 -15.22 -19.55
C VAL A 424 -3.42 -15.69 -20.61
N VAL A 425 -4.71 -15.60 -20.34
CA VAL A 425 -5.77 -16.12 -21.23
C VAL A 425 -6.48 -15.01 -21.99
N GLN A 426 -6.48 -13.79 -21.47
CA GLN A 426 -7.00 -12.60 -22.14
C GLN A 426 -6.39 -11.33 -21.55
N GLU A 427 -6.28 -10.31 -22.38
CA GLU A 427 -5.91 -8.94 -21.98
C GLU A 427 -7.07 -8.02 -22.37
N LEU A 428 -7.67 -7.34 -21.38
CA LEU A 428 -8.75 -6.38 -21.58
C LEU A 428 -8.14 -5.00 -21.77
N LYS A 429 -8.49 -4.32 -22.85
CA LYS A 429 -8.01 -2.95 -23.10
C LYS A 429 -8.66 -1.97 -22.13
N THR A 430 -7.87 -1.02 -21.65
CA THR A 430 -8.29 0.12 -20.82
C THR A 430 -8.13 1.43 -21.60
N GLY A 431 -8.65 2.53 -21.08
CA GLY A 431 -8.45 3.87 -21.68
C GLY A 431 -7.01 4.36 -21.65
N GLY A 432 -6.17 3.78 -20.78
CA GLY A 432 -4.76 4.15 -20.63
C GLY A 432 -4.08 3.32 -19.54
N ALA A 433 -2.80 3.54 -19.34
CA ALA A 433 -2.03 2.99 -18.21
C ALA A 433 -2.41 3.68 -16.89
N GLY A 434 -1.89 3.19 -15.76
CA GLY A 434 -2.07 3.85 -14.46
C GLY A 434 -3.15 3.24 -13.56
N ASN A 435 -3.57 1.99 -13.83
CA ASN A 435 -4.50 1.27 -12.96
C ASN A 435 -3.85 0.92 -11.61
N LEU A 436 -4.60 1.12 -10.52
CA LEU A 436 -4.21 0.71 -9.17
C LEU A 436 -5.07 -0.45 -8.66
N PHE A 437 -6.37 -0.46 -8.97
CA PHE A 437 -7.29 -1.45 -8.43
C PHE A 437 -8.24 -1.98 -9.49
N VAL A 438 -8.41 -3.29 -9.43
CA VAL A 438 -9.48 -4.02 -10.11
C VAL A 438 -10.36 -4.68 -9.06
N LYS A 439 -11.67 -4.75 -9.29
CA LYS A 439 -12.60 -5.29 -8.30
C LYS A 439 -13.76 -6.02 -8.94
N THR A 440 -14.07 -7.20 -8.41
CA THR A 440 -15.29 -7.97 -8.66
C THR A 440 -15.99 -8.30 -7.34
N HIS A 441 -17.19 -8.85 -7.44
CA HIS A 441 -17.90 -9.38 -6.28
C HIS A 441 -18.62 -10.68 -6.71
N PRO A 442 -18.71 -11.72 -5.84
CA PRO A 442 -19.35 -12.99 -6.20
C PRO A 442 -20.80 -12.90 -6.68
N LYS A 443 -21.51 -11.82 -6.30
CA LYS A 443 -22.90 -11.55 -6.71
C LYS A 443 -23.02 -10.61 -7.91
N SER A 444 -21.90 -10.05 -8.41
CA SER A 444 -21.86 -9.13 -9.54
C SER A 444 -21.50 -9.84 -10.84
N THR A 445 -21.89 -9.23 -11.95
CA THR A 445 -21.46 -9.62 -13.31
C THR A 445 -20.51 -8.59 -13.92
N HIS A 446 -19.90 -7.72 -13.10
CA HIS A 446 -19.01 -6.67 -13.55
C HIS A 446 -17.62 -6.76 -12.93
N LEU A 447 -16.62 -6.37 -13.72
CA LEU A 447 -15.27 -6.05 -13.28
C LEU A 447 -15.11 -4.53 -13.37
N TRP A 448 -14.79 -3.90 -12.25
CA TRP A 448 -14.51 -2.47 -12.16
C TRP A 448 -13.01 -2.21 -12.11
N ALA A 449 -12.55 -1.19 -12.82
CA ALA A 449 -11.14 -0.80 -12.86
C ALA A 449 -11.01 0.72 -12.80
N ASP A 450 -10.08 1.20 -11.98
CA ASP A 450 -9.68 2.61 -11.91
C ASP A 450 -8.42 2.90 -12.74
N MET A 451 -8.11 4.17 -12.96
CA MET A 451 -6.84 4.59 -13.57
C MET A 451 -6.32 5.91 -12.96
N PRO A 452 -6.23 6.00 -11.62
CA PRO A 452 -5.91 7.28 -10.96
C PRO A 452 -4.48 7.78 -11.26
N MET A 453 -3.59 6.91 -11.73
CA MET A 453 -2.20 7.28 -12.04
C MET A 453 -2.01 7.67 -13.52
N ASN A 454 -3.08 7.68 -14.31
CA ASN A 454 -3.04 8.16 -15.69
C ASN A 454 -2.83 9.70 -15.71
N PRO A 455 -1.98 10.24 -16.59
CA PRO A 455 -1.79 11.69 -16.71
C PRO A 455 -2.97 12.40 -17.37
N GLU A 456 -3.75 11.70 -18.20
CA GLU A 456 -4.89 12.27 -18.91
C GLU A 456 -6.12 12.34 -18.00
N ARG A 457 -6.69 13.53 -17.90
CA ARG A 457 -7.86 13.81 -17.06
C ARG A 457 -9.01 12.85 -17.30
N GLU A 458 -9.33 12.62 -18.56
CA GLU A 458 -10.44 11.76 -18.97
C GLU A 458 -10.32 10.31 -18.47
N ASN A 459 -9.12 9.83 -18.17
CA ASN A 459 -8.87 8.51 -17.63
C ASN A 459 -8.71 8.54 -16.11
N ALA A 460 -7.96 9.51 -15.57
CA ALA A 460 -7.70 9.61 -14.14
C ALA A 460 -8.96 9.89 -13.30
N GLU A 461 -9.93 10.59 -13.88
CA GLU A 461 -11.19 11.00 -13.24
C GLU A 461 -12.36 10.03 -13.50
N ALA A 462 -12.10 8.91 -14.20
CA ALA A 462 -13.08 7.91 -14.58
C ALA A 462 -12.77 6.52 -14.03
N VAL A 463 -13.78 5.63 -14.12
CA VAL A 463 -13.62 4.19 -13.92
C VAL A 463 -14.19 3.44 -15.14
N TYR A 464 -13.69 2.24 -15.36
CA TYR A 464 -14.08 1.39 -16.47
C TYR A 464 -14.76 0.12 -15.96
N VAL A 465 -15.89 -0.24 -16.53
CA VAL A 465 -16.72 -1.36 -16.11
C VAL A 465 -16.86 -2.35 -17.25
N TYR A 466 -16.41 -3.57 -17.03
CA TYR A 466 -16.45 -4.68 -18.00
C TYR A 466 -17.57 -5.65 -17.64
N ASP A 467 -18.34 -6.09 -18.63
CA ASP A 467 -19.35 -7.15 -18.49
C ASP A 467 -18.65 -8.52 -18.48
N LEU A 468 -18.70 -9.23 -17.37
CA LEU A 468 -18.07 -10.55 -17.22
C LEU A 468 -18.73 -11.64 -18.09
N LYS A 469 -19.92 -11.38 -18.65
CA LYS A 469 -20.60 -12.28 -19.57
C LYS A 469 -20.05 -12.17 -20.98
N ASP A 470 -19.50 -11.02 -21.37
CA ASP A 470 -18.92 -10.78 -22.68
C ASP A 470 -17.76 -9.78 -22.59
N LEU A 471 -16.58 -10.29 -22.27
CA LEU A 471 -15.34 -9.53 -22.12
C LEU A 471 -14.72 -9.05 -23.45
N ASN A 472 -15.34 -9.37 -24.60
CA ASN A 472 -14.94 -8.84 -25.90
C ASN A 472 -15.60 -7.50 -26.22
N LYS A 473 -16.63 -7.12 -25.47
CA LYS A 473 -17.24 -5.78 -25.58
C LYS A 473 -16.32 -4.73 -24.98
N ALA A 474 -16.39 -3.53 -25.54
CA ALA A 474 -15.76 -2.36 -24.93
C ALA A 474 -16.34 -2.10 -23.54
N PRO A 475 -15.52 -1.70 -22.56
CA PRO A 475 -16.01 -1.36 -21.23
C PRO A 475 -16.88 -0.09 -21.26
N VAL A 476 -17.80 0.00 -20.31
CA VAL A 476 -18.51 1.25 -20.05
C VAL A 476 -17.59 2.16 -19.25
N LYS A 477 -17.33 3.37 -19.75
CA LYS A 477 -16.61 4.42 -19.02
C LYS A 477 -17.62 5.24 -18.22
N LEU A 478 -17.38 5.39 -16.91
CA LEU A 478 -18.13 6.27 -16.02
C LEU A 478 -17.24 7.44 -15.62
N ASP A 479 -17.66 8.64 -15.91
CA ASP A 479 -16.95 9.88 -15.58
C ASP A 479 -17.30 10.30 -14.15
N VAL A 480 -16.54 9.76 -13.20
CA VAL A 480 -16.82 9.89 -11.76
C VAL A 480 -16.74 11.35 -11.30
N ALA A 481 -15.80 12.13 -11.85
CA ALA A 481 -15.66 13.53 -11.48
C ALA A 481 -16.88 14.34 -11.93
N LYS A 482 -17.32 14.17 -13.16
CA LYS A 482 -18.53 14.80 -13.69
C LYS A 482 -19.78 14.36 -12.94
N ASP A 483 -19.94 13.07 -12.71
CA ASP A 483 -21.08 12.50 -12.00
C ASP A 483 -21.17 12.97 -10.55
N SER A 484 -20.03 13.35 -9.95
CA SER A 484 -19.99 13.89 -8.58
C SER A 484 -20.68 15.24 -8.44
N GLY A 485 -20.86 15.98 -9.53
CA GLY A 485 -21.39 17.34 -9.53
C GLY A 485 -20.47 18.40 -8.91
N LEU A 486 -19.23 18.03 -8.52
CA LEU A 486 -18.25 18.97 -7.99
C LEU A 486 -17.68 19.88 -9.10
N PRO A 487 -17.38 21.15 -8.79
CA PRO A 487 -16.79 22.06 -9.78
C PRO A 487 -15.46 21.51 -10.32
N GLU A 488 -15.18 21.73 -11.58
CA GLU A 488 -13.89 21.38 -12.17
C GLU A 488 -12.74 22.14 -11.49
N THR A 489 -11.61 21.47 -11.32
CA THR A 489 -10.40 22.01 -10.69
C THR A 489 -9.23 21.98 -11.64
N LYS A 490 -8.21 22.81 -11.40
CA LYS A 490 -6.97 22.77 -12.18
C LYS A 490 -6.25 21.43 -12.02
N ALA A 491 -6.12 20.95 -10.79
CA ALA A 491 -5.55 19.64 -10.50
C ALA A 491 -6.56 18.52 -10.82
N LEU A 492 -6.06 17.30 -11.08
CA LEU A 492 -6.90 16.14 -11.32
C LEU A 492 -7.63 15.69 -10.03
N ARG A 493 -8.93 15.42 -10.14
CA ARG A 493 -9.65 14.64 -9.13
C ARG A 493 -9.60 13.17 -9.51
N ARG A 494 -8.75 12.41 -8.87
CA ARG A 494 -8.48 11.03 -9.22
C ARG A 494 -9.56 10.10 -8.69
N ALA A 495 -10.25 9.39 -9.60
CA ALA A 495 -11.20 8.33 -9.26
C ALA A 495 -10.42 7.06 -8.92
N THR A 496 -10.59 6.52 -7.71
CA THR A 496 -9.78 5.38 -7.26
C THR A 496 -10.51 4.40 -6.36
N HIS A 497 -10.01 3.19 -6.33
CA HIS A 497 -10.35 2.11 -5.43
C HIS A 497 -11.85 1.77 -5.44
N PRO A 498 -12.37 1.16 -6.51
CA PRO A 498 -13.71 0.58 -6.48
C PRO A 498 -13.83 -0.42 -5.31
N GLU A 499 -14.88 -0.28 -4.49
CA GLU A 499 -15.18 -1.22 -3.40
C GLU A 499 -16.66 -1.48 -3.33
N TYR A 500 -17.04 -2.75 -3.21
CA TYR A 500 -18.43 -3.16 -3.07
C TYR A 500 -18.93 -3.01 -1.63
N ASN A 501 -20.24 -2.82 -1.49
CA ASN A 501 -20.89 -3.03 -0.20
C ASN A 501 -21.04 -4.53 0.10
N GLU A 502 -21.49 -4.90 1.32
CA GLU A 502 -21.72 -6.30 1.72
C GLU A 502 -22.68 -7.03 0.78
N ALA A 503 -23.72 -6.35 0.32
CA ALA A 503 -24.74 -6.92 -0.57
C ALA A 503 -24.21 -7.20 -1.98
N GLY A 504 -23.17 -6.49 -2.44
CA GLY A 504 -22.58 -6.61 -3.76
C GLY A 504 -23.42 -5.93 -4.85
N ASP A 505 -24.26 -4.97 -4.49
CA ASP A 505 -25.15 -4.24 -5.39
C ASP A 505 -24.79 -2.75 -5.54
N GLU A 506 -23.85 -2.26 -4.72
CA GLU A 506 -23.31 -0.91 -4.81
C GLU A 506 -21.79 -0.94 -4.95
N VAL A 507 -21.25 -0.04 -5.79
CA VAL A 507 -19.81 0.19 -5.90
C VAL A 507 -19.50 1.63 -5.50
N TRP A 508 -18.60 1.76 -4.55
CA TRP A 508 -18.17 3.01 -3.96
C TRP A 508 -16.82 3.40 -4.53
N ILE A 509 -16.70 4.61 -5.08
CA ILE A 509 -15.47 5.15 -5.67
C ILE A 509 -15.00 6.34 -4.84
N SER A 510 -13.70 6.38 -4.47
CA SER A 510 -13.08 7.57 -3.91
C SER A 510 -12.77 8.54 -5.04
N LEU A 511 -13.25 9.77 -4.92
CA LEU A 511 -12.87 10.88 -5.80
C LEU A 511 -11.93 11.79 -5.02
N TRP A 512 -10.65 11.68 -5.30
CA TRP A 512 -9.57 12.28 -4.56
C TRP A 512 -9.13 13.61 -5.19
N GLY A 513 -9.46 14.73 -4.56
CA GLY A 513 -9.22 16.09 -5.04
C GLY A 513 -7.98 16.78 -4.47
N GLY A 514 -7.08 16.11 -3.77
CA GLY A 514 -5.95 16.80 -3.11
C GLY A 514 -6.34 17.47 -1.78
N LYS A 515 -5.41 18.21 -1.17
CA LYS A 515 -5.61 18.82 0.16
C LYS A 515 -6.56 20.01 0.16
N THR A 516 -6.56 20.77 -0.92
CA THR A 516 -7.29 22.04 -1.05
C THR A 516 -8.61 21.92 -1.81
N ASP A 517 -8.72 20.90 -2.65
CA ASP A 517 -9.89 20.66 -3.48
C ASP A 517 -10.86 19.71 -2.80
N GLN A 518 -12.14 19.99 -2.94
CA GLN A 518 -13.18 19.15 -2.39
C GLN A 518 -13.11 17.73 -2.99
N SER A 519 -13.14 16.74 -2.11
CA SER A 519 -13.19 15.32 -2.44
C SER A 519 -14.59 14.76 -2.20
N ALA A 520 -14.88 13.57 -2.72
CA ALA A 520 -16.15 12.89 -2.54
C ALA A 520 -15.98 11.37 -2.49
N ILE A 521 -17.03 10.70 -2.01
CA ILE A 521 -17.27 9.28 -2.28
C ILE A 521 -18.48 9.20 -3.22
N VAL A 522 -18.29 8.58 -4.37
CA VAL A 522 -19.33 8.46 -5.41
C VAL A 522 -19.79 7.00 -5.44
N ILE A 523 -21.09 6.79 -5.37
CA ILE A 523 -21.72 5.46 -5.23
C ILE A 523 -22.59 5.17 -6.44
N TYR A 524 -22.30 4.06 -7.11
CA TYR A 524 -23.07 3.56 -8.24
C TYR A 524 -23.84 2.28 -7.87
N ASP A 525 -24.98 2.10 -8.52
CA ASP A 525 -25.68 0.82 -8.57
C ASP A 525 -24.93 -0.11 -9.53
N ASP A 526 -24.47 -1.27 -9.04
CA ASP A 526 -23.66 -2.18 -9.86
C ASP A 526 -24.39 -2.72 -11.09
N LYS A 527 -25.68 -3.02 -10.95
CA LYS A 527 -26.45 -3.64 -12.05
C LYS A 527 -26.78 -2.66 -13.17
N THR A 528 -27.17 -1.43 -12.82
CA THR A 528 -27.63 -0.42 -13.77
C THR A 528 -26.55 0.57 -14.17
N LEU A 529 -25.42 0.59 -13.46
CA LEU A 529 -24.31 1.53 -13.57
C LEU A 529 -24.73 3.01 -13.36
N LYS A 530 -25.90 3.25 -12.75
CA LYS A 530 -26.41 4.58 -12.47
C LYS A 530 -25.87 5.11 -11.14
N LEU A 531 -25.61 6.41 -11.11
CA LEU A 531 -25.29 7.12 -9.89
C LEU A 531 -26.41 6.97 -8.87
N LYS A 532 -26.07 6.52 -7.65
CA LYS A 532 -27.00 6.41 -6.51
C LYS A 532 -26.84 7.55 -5.51
N LYS A 533 -25.59 7.90 -5.17
CA LYS A 533 -25.31 8.90 -4.13
C LYS A 533 -23.91 9.48 -4.30
N VAL A 534 -23.77 10.73 -3.94
CA VAL A 534 -22.49 11.39 -3.72
C VAL A 534 -22.44 11.81 -2.25
N ILE A 535 -21.39 11.41 -1.56
CA ILE A 535 -21.11 11.82 -0.17
C ILE A 535 -20.01 12.88 -0.24
N THR A 536 -20.36 14.11 0.14
CA THR A 536 -19.44 15.21 0.29
C THR A 536 -19.48 15.68 1.73
N ASP A 537 -18.30 15.86 2.32
CA ASP A 537 -18.16 16.39 3.68
C ASP A 537 -16.78 17.06 3.78
N PRO A 538 -16.66 18.24 4.42
CA PRO A 538 -15.36 18.90 4.59
C PRO A 538 -14.30 18.07 5.29
N ARG A 539 -14.70 17.05 6.06
CA ARG A 539 -13.80 16.12 6.74
C ARG A 539 -13.22 15.06 5.79
N ILE A 540 -13.84 14.82 4.61
CA ILE A 540 -13.33 13.87 3.60
C ILE A 540 -12.28 14.57 2.75
N VAL A 541 -11.02 14.49 3.18
CA VAL A 541 -9.87 15.07 2.49
C VAL A 541 -8.97 13.94 1.99
N THR A 542 -8.62 13.99 0.71
CA THR A 542 -7.77 12.98 0.05
C THR A 542 -8.14 11.52 0.38
N PRO A 543 -9.41 11.12 0.15
CA PRO A 543 -9.83 9.74 0.34
C PRO A 543 -9.12 8.85 -0.70
N THR A 544 -8.39 7.82 -0.24
CA THR A 544 -7.67 6.91 -1.13
C THR A 544 -8.21 5.49 -0.99
N GLY A 545 -7.63 4.68 -0.11
CA GLY A 545 -8.09 3.33 0.16
C GLY A 545 -9.46 3.31 0.83
N LYS A 546 -10.31 2.42 0.39
CA LYS A 546 -11.64 2.18 0.92
C LYS A 546 -11.85 0.70 1.16
N PHE A 547 -12.29 0.32 2.33
CA PHE A 547 -12.37 -1.09 2.72
C PHE A 547 -13.70 -1.35 3.39
N ASN A 548 -14.54 -2.16 2.76
CA ASN A 548 -15.75 -2.66 3.41
C ASN A 548 -15.36 -3.73 4.45
N VAL A 549 -15.98 -3.69 5.64
CA VAL A 549 -15.65 -4.60 6.75
C VAL A 549 -15.84 -6.05 6.33
N PHE A 550 -17.00 -6.42 5.82
CA PHE A 550 -17.30 -7.80 5.42
C PHE A 550 -16.37 -8.30 4.32
N ASN A 551 -16.20 -7.51 3.26
CA ASN A 551 -15.35 -7.91 2.13
C ASN A 551 -13.89 -8.10 2.53
N THR A 552 -13.38 -7.22 3.41
CA THR A 552 -12.01 -7.32 3.91
C THR A 552 -11.83 -8.48 4.89
N GLN A 553 -12.83 -8.73 5.75
CA GLN A 553 -12.83 -9.85 6.68
C GLN A 553 -12.80 -11.19 5.95
N HIS A 554 -13.54 -11.31 4.84
CA HIS A 554 -13.72 -12.57 4.09
C HIS A 554 -12.87 -12.66 2.82
N ASP A 555 -11.95 -11.71 2.59
CA ASP A 555 -11.13 -11.65 1.37
C ASP A 555 -11.97 -11.78 0.08
N VAL A 556 -12.97 -10.92 -0.06
CA VAL A 556 -13.83 -10.82 -1.25
C VAL A 556 -13.19 -9.85 -2.23
N TYR A 557 -12.75 -10.37 -3.39
CA TYR A 557 -12.11 -9.56 -4.46
C TYR A 557 -12.66 -9.91 -5.83
#